data_4068fbcccf9bf34d3cd1212dc8c0c106
#
_entry.id   4068fbcccf9bf34d3cd1212dc8c0c106
#
_cell.length_a   1.000
_cell.length_b   1.000
_cell.length_c   1.000
_cell.angle_alpha   90.00
_cell.angle_beta   90.00
_cell.angle_gamma   90.00
#
_symmetry.space_group_name_H-M   'P 1'
#
loop_
_entity.id
_entity.type
_entity.pdbx_description
1 polymer ?
#
loop_
_entity_poly.entity_id
_entity_poly.type
_entity_poly.pdbx_seq_one_letter_code
_entity_poly.pdbx_strand_id
1 'polypeptide(L)'
;MFSFFPPLCTTPLLKFAYTFLLLMIYSVLGWCSEMIYCSAGQRKLCEKRGFLNGPICPIYGHGALVVLLCLDGGCKNPLLTFLLGAVLTSLVEYVTSYAMEKLFHMRWWDYSQYKFHLNGRVCLLNSTLFGLASVFLCHFANPPIALWLTDLLASGVAVPLSLILLAVYLTDIVLSVRGAVQLSGRLAKLHAIYGELSEKLEAMKAEARQIVHSKLEPLTEHGSELAARLESARAEAQQKLRALYDHQNVFERRLLHSFPTLRSIHYPEAMKKWKEYIETRKK
;
A
#
# COMPACT_ATOMS: atom_id res chain seq x y z
N MET A 1 1.31 17.02 35.79
CA MET A 1 1.64 15.80 35.03
C MET A 1 0.55 15.65 34.00
N PHE A 2 0.83 15.99 32.76
CA PHE A 2 -0.17 15.86 31.69
C PHE A 2 -0.34 14.39 31.37
N SER A 3 -1.54 13.88 31.53
CA SER A 3 -1.88 12.50 31.20
C SER A 3 -2.54 12.47 29.81
N PHE A 4 -2.03 11.65 28.91
CA PHE A 4 -2.67 11.37 27.61
C PHE A 4 -4.13 10.90 27.80
N PHE A 5 -4.39 10.23 28.90
CA PHE A 5 -5.75 9.77 29.23
C PHE A 5 -6.51 10.80 30.06
N PRO A 6 -7.77 11.10 29.68
CA PRO A 6 -8.64 11.90 30.54
C PRO A 6 -8.88 11.19 31.90
N PRO A 7 -9.19 11.95 32.96
CA PRO A 7 -9.40 11.38 34.32
C PRO A 7 -10.45 10.27 34.37
N LEU A 8 -11.39 10.28 33.42
CA LEU A 8 -12.46 9.28 33.31
C LEU A 8 -11.94 7.90 32.90
N CYS A 9 -10.76 7.80 32.29
CA CYS A 9 -10.15 6.54 31.85
C CYS A 9 -9.53 5.77 33.03
N THR A 10 -10.34 5.32 33.99
CA THR A 10 -9.90 4.61 35.19
C THR A 10 -9.62 3.14 34.95
N THR A 11 -10.30 2.51 34.00
CA THR A 11 -10.15 1.08 33.70
C THR A 11 -9.36 0.83 32.40
N PRO A 12 -8.71 -0.33 32.25
CA PRO A 12 -8.03 -0.70 31.00
C PRO A 12 -8.95 -0.67 29.79
N LEU A 13 -10.22 -1.05 29.97
CA LEU A 13 -11.21 -1.05 28.89
C LEU A 13 -11.55 0.37 28.40
N LEU A 14 -11.70 1.33 29.31
CA LEU A 14 -11.91 2.73 28.97
C LEU A 14 -10.68 3.35 28.28
N LYS A 15 -9.47 3.01 28.75
CA LYS A 15 -8.23 3.43 28.07
C LYS A 15 -8.13 2.87 26.67
N PHE A 16 -8.48 1.60 26.49
CA PHE A 16 -8.53 0.96 25.17
C PHE A 16 -9.54 1.67 24.28
N ALA A 17 -10.79 1.86 24.74
CA ALA A 17 -11.84 2.51 23.98
C ALA A 17 -11.42 3.93 23.53
N TYR A 18 -10.86 4.72 24.44
CA TYR A 18 -10.35 6.05 24.14
C TYR A 18 -9.26 6.03 23.05
N THR A 19 -8.22 5.22 23.25
CA THR A 19 -7.10 5.12 22.32
C THR A 19 -7.53 4.60 20.95
N PHE A 20 -8.39 3.58 20.93
CA PHE A 20 -8.87 3.00 19.69
C PHE A 20 -9.80 3.96 18.91
N LEU A 21 -10.67 4.69 19.59
CA LEU A 21 -11.51 5.69 18.94
C LEU A 21 -10.67 6.85 18.39
N LEU A 22 -9.65 7.32 19.14
CA LEU A 22 -8.68 8.28 18.59
C LEU A 22 -7.97 7.74 17.34
N LEU A 23 -7.50 6.47 17.38
CA LEU A 23 -6.91 5.80 16.23
C LEU A 23 -7.84 5.87 15.01
N MET A 24 -9.12 5.51 15.20
CA MET A 24 -10.11 5.50 14.13
C MET A 24 -10.38 6.89 13.58
N ILE A 25 -10.58 7.89 14.45
CA ILE A 25 -10.81 9.29 14.03
C ILE A 25 -9.65 9.79 13.18
N TYR A 26 -8.42 9.65 13.66
CA TYR A 26 -7.25 10.14 12.93
C TYR A 26 -6.92 9.31 11.68
N SER A 27 -7.28 8.03 11.66
CA SER A 27 -7.18 7.22 10.45
C SER A 27 -8.15 7.65 9.35
N VAL A 28 -9.37 8.07 9.73
CA VAL A 28 -10.36 8.63 8.79
C VAL A 28 -9.93 10.02 8.33
N LEU A 29 -9.53 10.90 9.24
CA LEU A 29 -9.03 12.24 8.89
C LEU A 29 -7.79 12.16 7.99
N GLY A 30 -6.88 11.24 8.26
CA GLY A 30 -5.72 10.97 7.41
C GLY A 30 -6.12 10.46 6.02
N TRP A 31 -7.13 9.59 5.93
CA TRP A 31 -7.69 9.17 4.65
C TRP A 31 -8.28 10.35 3.87
N CYS A 32 -9.05 11.22 4.52
CA CYS A 32 -9.58 12.44 3.90
C CYS A 32 -8.45 13.34 3.37
N SER A 33 -7.39 13.54 4.17
CA SER A 33 -6.23 14.34 3.78
C SER A 33 -5.51 13.76 2.56
N GLU A 34 -5.34 12.43 2.52
CA GLU A 34 -4.76 11.71 1.38
C GLU A 34 -5.61 11.87 0.11
N MET A 35 -6.93 11.77 0.25
CA MET A 35 -7.87 11.97 -0.87
C MET A 35 -7.77 13.40 -1.43
N ILE A 36 -7.71 14.42 -0.56
CA ILE A 36 -7.57 15.83 -0.97
C ILE A 36 -6.21 16.04 -1.66
N TYR A 37 -5.13 15.59 -1.04
CA TYR A 37 -3.77 15.72 -1.58
C TYR A 37 -3.63 15.09 -2.97
N CYS A 38 -4.12 13.87 -3.14
CA CYS A 38 -4.08 13.17 -4.41
C CYS A 38 -4.97 13.79 -5.47
N SER A 39 -6.16 14.26 -5.10
CA SER A 39 -7.08 14.92 -6.02
C SER A 39 -6.53 16.23 -6.53
N ALA A 40 -5.91 17.02 -5.65
CA ALA A 40 -5.24 18.28 -6.02
C ALA A 40 -4.06 18.04 -6.99
N GLY A 41 -3.24 17.01 -6.72
CA GLY A 41 -2.09 16.67 -7.57
C GLY A 41 -2.48 16.17 -8.96
N GLN A 42 -3.59 15.44 -9.09
CA GLN A 42 -4.05 14.84 -10.36
C GLN A 42 -5.08 15.70 -11.11
N ARG A 43 -5.55 16.80 -10.52
CA ARG A 43 -6.69 17.62 -11.03
C ARG A 43 -7.94 16.79 -11.36
N LYS A 44 -8.12 15.65 -10.70
CA LYS A 44 -9.27 14.75 -10.81
C LYS A 44 -9.56 14.17 -9.43
N LEU A 45 -10.83 13.87 -9.15
CA LEU A 45 -11.20 13.19 -7.91
C LEU A 45 -10.53 11.82 -7.87
N CYS A 46 -9.72 11.59 -6.85
CA CYS A 46 -9.14 10.31 -6.56
C CYS A 46 -10.22 9.35 -6.07
N GLU A 47 -10.44 8.24 -6.75
CA GLU A 47 -11.55 7.34 -6.41
C GLU A 47 -11.34 6.59 -5.10
N LYS A 48 -10.13 6.11 -4.83
CA LYS A 48 -9.80 5.38 -3.58
C LYS A 48 -8.31 5.41 -3.29
N ARG A 49 -7.97 5.60 -2.01
CA ARG A 49 -6.61 5.54 -1.48
C ARG A 49 -6.56 4.71 -0.21
N GLY A 50 -5.37 4.23 0.13
CA GLY A 50 -5.12 3.46 1.35
C GLY A 50 -5.12 1.95 1.13
N PHE A 51 -4.55 1.25 2.11
CA PHE A 51 -4.42 -0.20 2.11
C PHE A 51 -5.75 -0.90 2.43
N LEU A 52 -6.55 -0.35 3.34
CA LEU A 52 -7.84 -0.90 3.75
C LEU A 52 -8.94 -0.61 2.73
N ASN A 53 -10.03 -1.38 2.78
CA ASN A 53 -11.18 -1.20 1.89
C ASN A 53 -12.06 -0.03 2.31
N GLY A 54 -12.17 0.22 3.62
CA GLY A 54 -12.87 1.36 4.18
C GLY A 54 -12.12 2.67 4.01
N PRO A 55 -12.78 3.81 4.36
CA PRO A 55 -12.20 5.15 4.32
C PRO A 55 -11.26 5.38 5.52
N ILE A 56 -10.25 4.52 5.65
CA ILE A 56 -9.37 4.45 6.81
C ILE A 56 -7.93 4.26 6.33
N CYS A 57 -7.03 5.15 6.75
CA CYS A 57 -5.59 5.02 6.56
C CYS A 57 -4.89 4.82 7.92
N PRO A 58 -4.66 3.57 8.37
CA PRO A 58 -4.14 3.29 9.71
C PRO A 58 -2.80 3.96 10.04
N ILE A 59 -1.94 4.16 9.05
CA ILE A 59 -0.62 4.78 9.24
C ILE A 59 -0.76 6.20 9.81
N TYR A 60 -1.78 6.96 9.38
CA TYR A 60 -2.04 8.31 9.92
C TYR A 60 -2.54 8.25 11.36
N GLY A 61 -3.44 7.30 11.67
CA GLY A 61 -3.92 7.09 13.03
C GLY A 61 -2.80 6.68 14.00
N HIS A 62 -1.95 5.75 13.59
CA HIS A 62 -0.78 5.35 14.42
C HIS A 62 0.22 6.49 14.55
N GLY A 63 0.50 7.23 13.46
CA GLY A 63 1.36 8.41 13.51
C GLY A 63 0.82 9.47 14.48
N ALA A 64 -0.48 9.77 14.42
CA ALA A 64 -1.13 10.70 15.33
C ALA A 64 -1.04 10.23 16.79
N LEU A 65 -1.31 8.96 17.08
CA LEU A 65 -1.19 8.40 18.42
C LEU A 65 0.24 8.49 18.96
N VAL A 66 1.25 8.17 18.16
CA VAL A 66 2.67 8.28 18.56
C VAL A 66 3.02 9.73 18.88
N VAL A 67 2.59 10.68 18.04
CA VAL A 67 2.80 12.12 18.30
C VAL A 67 2.10 12.56 19.59
N LEU A 68 0.83 12.21 19.78
CA LEU A 68 0.08 12.57 20.97
C LEU A 68 0.66 11.94 22.25
N LEU A 69 1.03 10.68 22.21
CA LEU A 69 1.65 9.99 23.37
C LEU A 69 2.99 10.60 23.77
N CYS A 70 3.77 11.06 22.79
CA CYS A 70 5.11 11.61 23.03
C CYS A 70 5.11 13.11 23.30
N LEU A 71 4.18 13.88 22.69
CA LEU A 71 4.27 15.34 22.67
C LEU A 71 3.05 16.04 23.29
N ASP A 72 1.88 15.38 23.37
CA ASP A 72 0.66 16.01 23.87
C ASP A 72 0.78 16.30 25.36
N GLY A 73 0.51 17.56 25.70
CA GLY A 73 0.59 18.07 27.09
C GLY A 73 2.01 18.37 27.61
N GLY A 74 3.07 17.94 26.92
CA GLY A 74 4.47 18.23 27.31
C GLY A 74 5.15 19.30 26.48
N CYS A 75 4.77 19.43 25.21
CA CYS A 75 5.45 20.29 24.26
C CYS A 75 4.56 21.48 23.85
N LYS A 76 4.69 22.62 24.60
CA LYS A 76 3.98 23.88 24.27
C LYS A 76 4.63 24.67 23.14
N ASN A 77 5.88 24.35 22.79
CA ASN A 77 6.61 25.06 21.74
C ASN A 77 6.28 24.46 20.37
N PRO A 78 5.61 25.22 19.47
CA PRO A 78 5.25 24.71 18.16
C PRO A 78 6.44 24.28 17.28
N LEU A 79 7.60 24.94 17.42
CA LEU A 79 8.79 24.56 16.68
C LEU A 79 9.34 23.19 17.13
N LEU A 80 9.34 22.95 18.45
CA LEU A 80 9.75 21.66 18.97
C LEU A 80 8.75 20.55 18.60
N THR A 81 7.45 20.85 18.65
CA THR A 81 6.39 19.94 18.18
C THR A 81 6.59 19.61 16.68
N PHE A 82 6.93 20.60 15.87
CA PHE A 82 7.24 20.40 14.45
C PHE A 82 8.43 19.45 14.25
N LEU A 83 9.55 19.73 14.89
CA LEU A 83 10.77 18.95 14.71
C LEU A 83 10.62 17.50 15.21
N LEU A 84 10.10 17.33 16.43
CA LEU A 84 9.88 15.99 16.99
C LEU A 84 8.77 15.25 16.25
N GLY A 85 7.70 15.93 15.87
CA GLY A 85 6.61 15.37 15.07
C GLY A 85 7.11 14.87 13.72
N ALA A 86 7.94 15.65 13.02
CA ALA A 86 8.56 15.23 11.77
C ALA A 86 9.40 13.95 11.93
N VAL A 87 10.21 13.87 12.99
CA VAL A 87 11.04 12.68 13.27
C VAL A 87 10.18 11.47 13.63
N LEU A 88 9.23 11.62 14.55
CA LEU A 88 8.36 10.52 15.01
C LEU A 88 7.52 9.94 13.87
N THR A 89 6.88 10.80 13.08
CA THR A 89 6.05 10.35 11.95
C THR A 89 6.89 9.74 10.84
N SER A 90 8.08 10.27 10.56
CA SER A 90 9.02 9.66 9.60
C SER A 90 9.49 8.27 10.06
N LEU A 91 9.68 8.08 11.35
CA LEU A 91 10.00 6.77 11.91
C LEU A 91 8.85 5.78 11.72
N VAL A 92 7.61 6.20 12.02
CA VAL A 92 6.40 5.38 11.78
C VAL A 92 6.28 5.02 10.31
N GLU A 93 6.47 5.99 9.40
CA GLU A 93 6.39 5.77 7.95
C GLU A 93 7.48 4.80 7.47
N TYR A 94 8.72 4.97 7.94
CA TYR A 94 9.83 4.09 7.57
C TYR A 94 9.61 2.66 8.05
N VAL A 95 9.24 2.48 9.32
CA VAL A 95 8.98 1.14 9.90
C VAL A 95 7.82 0.45 9.20
N THR A 96 6.73 1.20 8.94
CA THR A 96 5.57 0.66 8.22
C THR A 96 5.95 0.24 6.79
N SER A 97 6.69 1.08 6.06
CA SER A 97 7.19 0.75 4.72
C SER A 97 8.04 -0.50 4.72
N TYR A 98 8.97 -0.59 5.69
CA TYR A 98 9.85 -1.75 5.84
C TYR A 98 9.08 -3.03 6.17
N ALA A 99 8.17 -2.96 7.12
CA ALA A 99 7.34 -4.11 7.53
C ALA A 99 6.46 -4.61 6.37
N MET A 100 5.76 -3.70 5.68
CA MET A 100 4.93 -4.05 4.55
C MET A 100 5.73 -4.64 3.38
N GLU A 101 6.95 -4.12 3.13
CA GLU A 101 7.85 -4.66 2.12
C GLU A 101 8.29 -6.09 2.47
N LYS A 102 8.61 -6.37 3.74
CA LYS A 102 8.99 -7.71 4.19
C LYS A 102 7.84 -8.70 4.17
N LEU A 103 6.62 -8.26 4.54
CA LEU A 103 5.44 -9.12 4.60
C LEU A 103 4.91 -9.48 3.21
N PHE A 104 4.89 -8.53 2.28
CA PHE A 104 4.24 -8.72 0.99
C PHE A 104 5.23 -8.80 -0.19
N HIS A 105 6.52 -8.59 0.04
CA HIS A 105 7.56 -8.50 -1.00
C HIS A 105 7.24 -7.46 -2.08
N MET A 106 6.54 -6.40 -1.67
CA MET A 106 6.10 -5.30 -2.51
C MET A 106 6.39 -3.96 -1.84
N ARG A 107 6.86 -3.00 -2.64
CA ARG A 107 7.06 -1.62 -2.21
C ARG A 107 5.82 -0.82 -2.56
N TRP A 108 5.08 -0.37 -1.54
CA TRP A 108 3.78 0.28 -1.68
C TRP A 108 3.88 1.72 -2.14
N TRP A 109 4.92 2.45 -1.70
CA TRP A 109 5.29 3.77 -2.17
C TRP A 109 6.79 3.88 -2.32
N ASP A 110 7.23 4.84 -3.13
CA ASP A 110 8.63 5.02 -3.44
C ASP A 110 8.95 6.49 -3.70
N TYR A 111 9.74 7.06 -2.82
CA TYR A 111 10.20 8.44 -2.89
C TYR A 111 11.60 8.59 -3.49
N SER A 112 12.13 7.58 -4.15
CA SER A 112 13.48 7.63 -4.75
C SER A 112 13.65 8.73 -5.81
N GLN A 113 12.53 9.24 -6.34
CA GLN A 113 12.51 10.36 -7.27
C GLN A 113 12.75 11.73 -6.59
N TYR A 114 12.63 11.82 -5.25
CA TYR A 114 12.90 13.07 -4.53
C TYR A 114 14.36 13.17 -4.14
N LYS A 115 14.92 14.41 -4.19
CA LYS A 115 16.34 14.64 -3.94
C LYS A 115 16.81 14.23 -2.54
N PHE A 116 15.99 14.43 -1.51
CA PHE A 116 16.29 14.09 -0.12
C PHE A 116 15.34 12.99 0.36
N HIS A 117 15.78 11.76 0.26
CA HIS A 117 15.04 10.58 0.71
C HIS A 117 15.94 9.61 1.47
N LEU A 118 15.37 8.80 2.35
CA LEU A 118 16.03 7.70 3.03
C LEU A 118 15.50 6.38 2.47
N ASN A 119 16.31 5.69 1.69
CA ASN A 119 15.99 4.40 1.05
C ASN A 119 14.69 4.41 0.21
N GLY A 120 14.23 5.58 -0.26
CA GLY A 120 12.95 5.73 -0.96
C GLY A 120 11.71 5.52 -0.09
N ARG A 121 11.87 5.32 1.23
CA ARG A 121 10.77 5.04 2.17
C ARG A 121 10.16 6.28 2.79
N VAL A 122 10.99 7.27 3.07
CA VAL A 122 10.64 8.60 3.57
C VAL A 122 11.38 9.66 2.78
N CYS A 123 10.82 10.86 2.68
CA CYS A 123 11.48 12.00 2.05
C CYS A 123 11.27 13.28 2.85
N LEU A 124 12.20 14.23 2.72
CA LEU A 124 12.19 15.49 3.47
C LEU A 124 10.90 16.27 3.29
N LEU A 125 10.33 16.28 2.09
CA LEU A 125 9.07 16.98 1.81
C LEU A 125 7.94 16.44 2.68
N ASN A 126 7.74 15.10 2.68
CA ASN A 126 6.69 14.48 3.49
C ASN A 126 6.96 14.61 4.98
N SER A 127 8.21 14.47 5.41
CA SER A 127 8.60 14.69 6.82
C SER A 127 8.24 16.11 7.28
N THR A 128 8.47 17.12 6.42
CA THR A 128 8.10 18.52 6.71
C THR A 128 6.58 18.67 6.81
N LEU A 129 5.82 18.10 5.87
CA LEU A 129 4.34 18.13 5.89
C LEU A 129 3.78 17.44 7.14
N PHE A 130 4.34 16.31 7.54
CA PHE A 130 3.94 15.61 8.76
C PHE A 130 4.35 16.35 10.04
N GLY A 131 5.46 17.06 10.02
CA GLY A 131 5.84 17.97 11.11
C GLY A 131 4.80 19.08 11.30
N LEU A 132 4.39 19.73 10.21
CA LEU A 132 3.31 20.73 10.23
C LEU A 132 1.97 20.12 10.68
N ALA A 133 1.63 18.94 10.17
CA ALA A 133 0.44 18.21 10.59
C ALA A 133 0.48 17.86 12.09
N SER A 134 1.64 17.57 12.66
CA SER A 134 1.82 17.32 14.10
C SER A 134 1.56 18.57 14.95
N VAL A 135 1.99 19.74 14.47
CA VAL A 135 1.66 21.02 15.12
C VAL A 135 0.15 21.25 15.10
N PHE A 136 -0.46 21.11 13.91
CA PHE A 136 -1.91 21.25 13.78
C PHE A 136 -2.67 20.25 14.66
N LEU A 137 -2.22 19.00 14.68
CA LEU A 137 -2.79 17.94 15.51
C LEU A 137 -2.79 18.31 16.99
N CYS A 138 -1.62 18.62 17.55
CA CYS A 138 -1.47 18.85 18.99
C CYS A 138 -2.14 20.14 19.47
N HIS A 139 -2.07 21.21 18.67
CA HIS A 139 -2.51 22.54 19.13
C HIS A 139 -3.94 22.90 18.71
N PHE A 140 -4.47 22.29 17.65
CA PHE A 140 -5.78 22.67 17.10
C PHE A 140 -6.77 21.51 16.99
N ALA A 141 -6.37 20.36 16.46
CA ALA A 141 -7.31 19.28 16.17
C ALA A 141 -7.60 18.41 17.41
N ASN A 142 -6.56 18.04 18.19
CA ASN A 142 -6.73 17.12 19.30
C ASN A 142 -7.54 17.71 20.48
N PRO A 143 -7.37 18.98 20.92
CA PRO A 143 -8.10 19.47 22.06
C PRO A 143 -9.64 19.34 21.95
N PRO A 144 -10.33 19.78 20.88
CA PRO A 144 -11.77 19.59 20.75
C PRO A 144 -12.17 18.12 20.58
N ILE A 145 -11.36 17.31 19.88
CA ILE A 145 -11.63 15.89 19.70
C ILE A 145 -11.53 15.15 21.04
N ALA A 146 -10.52 15.43 21.86
CA ALA A 146 -10.35 14.83 23.16
C ALA A 146 -11.49 15.19 24.13
N LEU A 147 -11.98 16.43 24.11
CA LEU A 147 -13.16 16.84 24.87
C LEU A 147 -14.39 16.08 24.45
N TRP A 148 -14.71 16.10 23.15
CA TRP A 148 -15.85 15.36 22.61
C TRP A 148 -15.78 13.86 22.92
N LEU A 149 -14.58 13.26 22.85
CA LEU A 149 -14.40 11.85 23.14
C LEU A 149 -14.55 11.55 24.63
N THR A 150 -14.20 12.50 25.51
CA THR A 150 -14.42 12.40 26.95
C THR A 150 -15.92 12.40 27.28
N ASP A 151 -16.70 13.25 26.63
CA ASP A 151 -18.16 13.27 26.77
C ASP A 151 -18.79 11.96 26.26
N LEU A 152 -18.26 11.42 25.15
CA LEU A 152 -18.69 10.13 24.62
C LEU A 152 -18.37 8.99 25.60
N LEU A 153 -17.22 9.01 26.28
CA LEU A 153 -16.88 8.04 27.32
C LEU A 153 -17.85 8.15 28.54
N ALA A 154 -18.19 9.38 28.94
CA ALA A 154 -19.11 9.64 30.02
C ALA A 154 -20.53 9.12 29.73
N SER A 155 -20.95 9.13 28.47
CA SER A 155 -22.27 8.60 28.05
C SER A 155 -22.36 7.06 28.08
N GLY A 156 -21.24 6.36 28.27
CA GLY A 156 -21.18 4.89 28.25
C GLY A 156 -21.22 4.28 26.85
N VAL A 157 -21.43 5.06 25.78
CA VAL A 157 -21.52 4.58 24.37
C VAL A 157 -20.16 4.24 23.79
N ALA A 158 -19.06 4.84 24.30
CA ALA A 158 -17.72 4.69 23.73
C ALA A 158 -17.23 3.24 23.70
N VAL A 159 -17.49 2.45 24.73
CA VAL A 159 -17.05 1.05 24.80
C VAL A 159 -17.73 0.18 23.77
N PRO A 160 -19.07 0.08 23.72
CA PRO A 160 -19.74 -0.73 22.69
C PRO A 160 -19.40 -0.25 21.26
N LEU A 161 -19.32 1.06 21.03
CA LEU A 161 -18.92 1.63 19.74
C LEU A 161 -17.51 1.17 19.35
N SER A 162 -16.55 1.24 20.28
CA SER A 162 -15.17 0.81 20.01
C SER A 162 -15.07 -0.67 19.67
N LEU A 163 -15.87 -1.54 20.32
CA LEU A 163 -15.88 -2.97 20.02
C LEU A 163 -16.49 -3.28 18.65
N ILE A 164 -17.56 -2.60 18.27
CA ILE A 164 -18.17 -2.74 16.95
C ILE A 164 -17.18 -2.28 15.86
N LEU A 165 -16.60 -1.09 16.03
CA LEU A 165 -15.60 -0.57 15.09
C LEU A 165 -14.35 -1.45 15.03
N LEU A 166 -13.93 -2.05 16.14
CA LEU A 166 -12.82 -3.00 16.17
C LEU A 166 -13.13 -4.23 15.30
N ALA A 167 -14.33 -4.81 15.43
CA ALA A 167 -14.73 -5.96 14.61
C ALA A 167 -14.72 -5.63 13.12
N VAL A 168 -15.24 -4.46 12.73
CA VAL A 168 -15.21 -3.96 11.34
C VAL A 168 -13.77 -3.74 10.87
N TYR A 169 -12.95 -3.10 11.69
CA TYR A 169 -11.55 -2.80 11.38
C TYR A 169 -10.71 -4.07 11.17
N LEU A 170 -10.86 -5.07 12.07
CA LEU A 170 -10.17 -6.36 11.94
C LEU A 170 -10.63 -7.13 10.71
N THR A 171 -11.92 -7.11 10.41
CA THR A 171 -12.46 -7.74 9.19
C THR A 171 -11.84 -7.10 7.94
N ASP A 172 -11.77 -5.77 7.88
CA ASP A 172 -11.17 -5.07 6.76
C ASP A 172 -9.66 -5.34 6.62
N ILE A 173 -8.93 -5.40 7.74
CA ILE A 173 -7.51 -5.82 7.73
C ILE A 173 -7.36 -7.21 7.10
N VAL A 174 -8.15 -8.19 7.55
CA VAL A 174 -8.07 -9.57 7.04
C VAL A 174 -8.34 -9.63 5.53
N LEU A 175 -9.37 -8.93 5.07
CA LEU A 175 -9.72 -8.88 3.64
C LEU A 175 -8.63 -8.18 2.82
N SER A 176 -8.07 -7.08 3.30
CA SER A 176 -7.02 -6.32 2.63
C SER A 176 -5.70 -7.10 2.57
N VAL A 177 -5.32 -7.78 3.66
CA VAL A 177 -4.14 -8.65 3.71
C VAL A 177 -4.29 -9.83 2.75
N ARG A 178 -5.45 -10.49 2.73
CA ARG A 178 -5.74 -11.55 1.76
C ARG A 178 -5.58 -11.06 0.33
N GLY A 179 -6.10 -9.87 0.00
CA GLY A 179 -5.94 -9.26 -1.31
C GLY A 179 -4.48 -9.01 -1.69
N ALA A 180 -3.66 -8.53 -0.75
CA ALA A 180 -2.24 -8.29 -0.96
C ALA A 180 -1.45 -9.60 -1.18
N VAL A 181 -1.74 -10.65 -0.40
CA VAL A 181 -1.12 -11.98 -0.55
C VAL A 181 -1.51 -12.61 -1.88
N GLN A 182 -2.79 -12.52 -2.28
CA GLN A 182 -3.26 -13.02 -3.57
C GLN A 182 -2.57 -12.30 -4.74
N LEU A 183 -2.41 -10.98 -4.65
CA LEU A 183 -1.69 -10.18 -5.64
C LEU A 183 -0.24 -10.66 -5.79
N SER A 184 0.48 -10.87 -4.67
CA SER A 184 1.84 -11.39 -4.68
C SER A 184 1.93 -12.78 -5.32
N GLY A 185 1.03 -13.71 -4.94
CA GLY A 185 0.97 -15.06 -5.52
C GLY A 185 0.65 -15.06 -7.03
N ARG A 186 -0.17 -14.12 -7.49
CA ARG A 186 -0.48 -13.97 -8.91
C ARG A 186 0.70 -13.44 -9.72
N LEU A 187 1.47 -12.50 -9.15
CA LEU A 187 2.72 -12.04 -9.76
C LEU A 187 3.75 -13.16 -9.91
N ALA A 188 3.85 -14.05 -8.93
CA ALA A 188 4.70 -15.24 -9.01
C ALA A 188 4.28 -16.15 -10.18
N LYS A 189 2.98 -16.40 -10.35
CA LYS A 189 2.45 -17.19 -11.48
C LYS A 189 2.72 -16.53 -12.82
N LEU A 190 2.53 -15.21 -12.93
CA LEU A 190 2.84 -14.45 -14.14
C LEU A 190 4.33 -14.56 -14.49
N HIS A 191 5.20 -14.39 -13.49
CA HIS A 191 6.65 -14.54 -13.68
C HIS A 191 7.02 -15.94 -14.19
N ALA A 192 6.43 -16.99 -13.61
CA ALA A 192 6.67 -18.37 -14.04
C ALA A 192 6.27 -18.59 -15.51
N ILE A 193 5.10 -18.10 -15.94
CA ILE A 193 4.65 -18.23 -17.34
C ILE A 193 5.59 -17.49 -18.29
N TYR A 194 6.04 -16.28 -17.92
CA TYR A 194 7.01 -15.56 -18.76
C TYR A 194 8.37 -16.25 -18.80
N GLY A 195 8.82 -16.85 -17.70
CA GLY A 195 10.04 -17.66 -17.63
C GLY A 195 9.96 -18.87 -18.56
N GLU A 196 8.88 -19.67 -18.44
CA GLU A 196 8.63 -20.84 -19.30
C GLU A 196 8.62 -20.48 -20.79
N LEU A 197 7.95 -19.38 -21.14
CA LEU A 197 7.91 -18.90 -22.52
C LEU A 197 9.30 -18.46 -23.01
N SER A 198 10.07 -17.79 -22.16
CA SER A 198 11.43 -17.34 -22.48
C SER A 198 12.38 -18.54 -22.72
N GLU A 199 12.33 -19.54 -21.85
CA GLU A 199 13.13 -20.76 -21.98
C GLU A 199 12.80 -21.54 -23.27
N LYS A 200 11.50 -21.72 -23.55
CA LYS A 200 11.06 -22.34 -24.81
C LYS A 200 11.56 -21.57 -26.03
N LEU A 201 11.53 -20.23 -25.98
CA LEU A 201 11.99 -19.38 -27.07
C LEU A 201 13.51 -19.50 -27.28
N GLU A 202 14.31 -19.51 -26.22
CA GLU A 202 15.76 -19.67 -26.34
C GLU A 202 16.16 -21.07 -26.81
N ALA A 203 15.46 -22.12 -26.36
CA ALA A 203 15.66 -23.47 -26.87
C ALA A 203 15.39 -23.56 -28.38
N MET A 204 14.28 -22.98 -28.86
CA MET A 204 13.94 -22.93 -30.27
C MET A 204 14.96 -22.14 -31.11
N LYS A 205 15.48 -21.03 -30.57
CA LYS A 205 16.55 -20.25 -31.22
C LYS A 205 17.85 -21.06 -31.31
N ALA A 206 18.20 -21.82 -30.28
CA ALA A 206 19.38 -22.69 -30.30
C ALA A 206 19.23 -23.79 -31.35
N GLU A 207 18.06 -24.45 -31.41
CA GLU A 207 17.72 -25.47 -32.43
C GLU A 207 17.82 -24.88 -33.85
N ALA A 208 17.23 -23.70 -34.09
CA ALA A 208 17.33 -23.00 -35.38
C ALA A 208 18.79 -22.70 -35.78
N ARG A 209 19.65 -22.30 -34.83
CA ARG A 209 21.07 -22.05 -35.10
C ARG A 209 21.81 -23.32 -35.47
N GLN A 210 21.49 -24.44 -34.83
CA GLN A 210 22.10 -25.75 -35.16
C GLN A 210 21.72 -26.21 -36.57
N ILE A 211 20.43 -26.06 -36.97
CA ILE A 211 19.96 -26.40 -38.31
C ILE A 211 20.68 -25.56 -39.35
N VAL A 212 20.81 -24.24 -39.15
CA VAL A 212 21.55 -23.36 -40.05
C VAL A 212 23.02 -23.71 -40.16
N HIS A 213 23.65 -24.15 -39.08
CA HIS A 213 25.06 -24.57 -39.10
C HIS A 213 25.31 -25.92 -39.76
N SER A 214 24.36 -26.85 -39.67
CA SER A 214 24.55 -28.23 -40.18
C SER A 214 24.49 -28.36 -41.71
N LYS A 215 24.05 -27.36 -42.46
CA LYS A 215 23.96 -27.30 -43.94
C LYS A 215 23.36 -28.57 -44.65
N LEU A 216 22.64 -29.42 -43.91
CA LEU A 216 22.35 -30.79 -44.33
C LEU A 216 20.90 -31.08 -44.78
N GLU A 217 19.96 -30.12 -44.64
CA GLU A 217 18.55 -30.36 -45.06
C GLU A 217 17.83 -29.14 -45.57
N PRO A 218 16.72 -29.28 -46.34
CA PRO A 218 15.98 -28.16 -46.88
C PRO A 218 15.40 -27.33 -45.76
N LEU A 219 15.90 -26.11 -45.61
CA LEU A 219 15.57 -25.09 -44.60
C LEU A 219 14.06 -24.77 -44.50
N THR A 220 13.27 -25.18 -45.45
CA THR A 220 11.84 -24.85 -45.58
C THR A 220 10.93 -25.70 -44.70
N GLU A 221 11.23 -26.97 -44.50
CA GLU A 221 10.36 -27.90 -43.76
C GLU A 221 10.54 -27.80 -42.26
N HIS A 222 11.80 -27.81 -41.80
CA HIS A 222 12.13 -27.59 -40.38
C HIS A 222 11.81 -26.16 -39.91
N GLY A 223 11.95 -25.16 -40.77
CA GLY A 223 11.58 -23.79 -40.47
C GLY A 223 10.10 -23.62 -40.20
N SER A 224 9.24 -24.32 -41.02
CA SER A 224 7.79 -24.27 -40.81
C SER A 224 7.34 -25.00 -39.54
N GLU A 225 7.97 -26.13 -39.19
CA GLU A 225 7.68 -26.85 -37.96
C GLU A 225 8.08 -26.02 -36.70
N LEU A 226 9.23 -25.39 -36.74
CA LEU A 226 9.70 -24.53 -35.66
C LEU A 226 8.80 -23.31 -35.46
N ALA A 227 8.34 -22.72 -36.58
CA ALA A 227 7.37 -21.61 -36.55
C ALA A 227 6.02 -22.04 -35.96
N ALA A 228 5.51 -23.21 -36.32
CA ALA A 228 4.27 -23.76 -35.78
C ALA A 228 4.38 -24.03 -34.25
N ARG A 229 5.50 -24.61 -33.83
CA ARG A 229 5.79 -24.82 -32.38
C ARG A 229 5.86 -23.47 -31.61
N LEU A 230 6.46 -22.45 -32.21
CA LEU A 230 6.52 -21.12 -31.62
C LEU A 230 5.13 -20.48 -31.50
N GLU A 231 4.31 -20.60 -32.54
CA GLU A 231 2.94 -20.09 -32.54
C GLU A 231 2.08 -20.78 -31.46
N SER A 232 2.18 -22.12 -31.37
CA SER A 232 1.44 -22.89 -30.37
C SER A 232 1.88 -22.51 -28.93
N ALA A 233 3.19 -22.39 -28.68
CA ALA A 233 3.72 -21.98 -27.39
C ALA A 233 3.28 -20.55 -27.00
N ARG A 234 3.26 -19.63 -27.97
CA ARG A 234 2.74 -18.28 -27.78
C ARG A 234 1.22 -18.27 -27.48
N ALA A 235 0.46 -19.05 -28.23
CA ALA A 235 -0.99 -19.15 -28.04
C ALA A 235 -1.32 -19.72 -26.64
N GLU A 236 -0.63 -20.80 -26.21
CA GLU A 236 -0.78 -21.37 -24.88
C GLU A 236 -0.43 -20.36 -23.76
N ALA A 237 0.71 -19.67 -23.89
CA ALA A 237 1.12 -18.65 -22.94
C ALA A 237 0.11 -17.48 -22.91
N GLN A 238 -0.39 -17.02 -24.06
CA GLN A 238 -1.40 -16.00 -24.14
C GLN A 238 -2.71 -16.41 -23.47
N GLN A 239 -3.14 -17.65 -23.63
CA GLN A 239 -4.34 -18.18 -22.98
C GLN A 239 -4.17 -18.21 -21.46
N LYS A 240 -3.04 -18.73 -20.96
CA LYS A 240 -2.70 -18.72 -19.52
C LYS A 240 -2.64 -17.31 -18.93
N LEU A 241 -2.03 -16.36 -19.68
CA LEU A 241 -1.94 -14.96 -19.27
C LEU A 241 -3.32 -14.29 -19.24
N ARG A 242 -4.16 -14.49 -20.27
CA ARG A 242 -5.53 -13.97 -20.29
C ARG A 242 -6.33 -14.48 -19.10
N ALA A 243 -6.28 -15.79 -18.80
CA ALA A 243 -6.97 -16.35 -17.67
C ALA A 243 -6.53 -15.71 -16.32
N LEU A 244 -5.23 -15.43 -16.16
CA LEU A 244 -4.73 -14.74 -14.96
C LEU A 244 -5.15 -13.27 -14.91
N TYR A 245 -5.18 -12.58 -16.03
CA TYR A 245 -5.57 -11.17 -16.09
C TYR A 245 -7.08 -10.96 -15.93
N ASP A 246 -7.90 -11.84 -16.51
CA ASP A 246 -9.36 -11.69 -16.50
C ASP A 246 -10.00 -12.07 -15.17
N HIS A 247 -9.39 -12.95 -14.39
CA HIS A 247 -9.87 -13.35 -13.06
C HIS A 247 -9.33 -12.47 -11.93
N GLN A 248 -9.18 -11.15 -12.17
CA GLN A 248 -8.77 -10.22 -11.11
C GLN A 248 -9.84 -10.16 -10.01
N ASN A 249 -9.41 -10.36 -8.76
CA ASN A 249 -10.25 -10.09 -7.61
C ASN A 249 -10.43 -8.56 -7.44
N VAL A 250 -11.62 -8.14 -7.00
CA VAL A 250 -11.96 -6.74 -6.72
C VAL A 250 -10.90 -6.07 -5.83
N PHE A 251 -10.39 -6.80 -4.82
CA PHE A 251 -9.36 -6.30 -3.89
C PHE A 251 -8.02 -6.05 -4.56
N GLU A 252 -7.57 -6.93 -5.44
CA GLU A 252 -6.31 -6.77 -6.18
C GLU A 252 -6.37 -5.57 -7.11
N ARG A 253 -7.48 -5.44 -7.86
CA ARG A 253 -7.70 -4.30 -8.75
C ARG A 253 -7.70 -2.98 -7.98
N ARG A 254 -8.32 -2.97 -6.80
CA ARG A 254 -8.35 -1.81 -5.92
C ARG A 254 -6.94 -1.44 -5.45
N LEU A 255 -6.13 -2.42 -4.99
CA LEU A 255 -4.76 -2.17 -4.51
C LEU A 255 -3.88 -1.57 -5.61
N LEU A 256 -3.94 -2.11 -6.83
CA LEU A 256 -3.20 -1.57 -7.97
C LEU A 256 -3.62 -0.13 -8.32
N HIS A 257 -4.90 0.19 -8.13
CA HIS A 257 -5.41 1.55 -8.35
C HIS A 257 -5.04 2.51 -7.24
N SER A 258 -5.11 2.03 -5.97
CA SER A 258 -4.78 2.85 -4.79
C SER A 258 -3.29 3.18 -4.70
N PHE A 259 -2.41 2.34 -5.25
CA PHE A 259 -0.97 2.50 -5.21
C PHE A 259 -0.34 2.49 -6.61
N PRO A 260 -0.40 3.60 -7.36
CA PRO A 260 0.16 3.66 -8.72
C PRO A 260 1.66 3.36 -8.77
N THR A 261 2.40 3.70 -7.71
CA THR A 261 3.84 3.46 -7.57
C THR A 261 4.19 2.07 -7.03
N LEU A 262 3.19 1.23 -6.73
CA LEU A 262 3.40 -0.14 -6.24
C LEU A 262 4.37 -0.92 -7.14
N ARG A 263 5.42 -1.48 -6.55
CA ARG A 263 6.41 -2.31 -7.25
C ARG A 263 6.57 -3.65 -6.54
N SER A 264 6.68 -4.74 -7.30
CA SER A 264 7.13 -6.02 -6.75
C SER A 264 8.65 -6.03 -6.68
N ILE A 265 9.21 -6.55 -5.59
CA ILE A 265 10.65 -6.70 -5.41
C ILE A 265 11.13 -7.94 -6.14
N HIS A 266 10.39 -9.04 -6.02
CA HIS A 266 10.77 -10.32 -6.61
C HIS A 266 10.39 -10.43 -8.09
N TYR A 267 9.31 -9.75 -8.54
CA TYR A 267 8.75 -9.89 -9.88
C TYR A 267 8.48 -8.52 -10.53
N PRO A 268 9.49 -7.64 -10.69
CA PRO A 268 9.28 -6.28 -11.18
C PRO A 268 8.75 -6.23 -12.61
N GLU A 269 9.25 -7.09 -13.50
CA GLU A 269 8.82 -7.16 -14.90
C GLU A 269 7.38 -7.68 -15.03
N ALA A 270 6.99 -8.69 -14.24
CA ALA A 270 5.61 -9.19 -14.23
C ALA A 270 4.63 -8.10 -13.76
N MET A 271 5.00 -7.31 -12.75
CA MET A 271 4.21 -6.19 -12.27
C MET A 271 4.06 -5.10 -13.33
N LYS A 272 5.16 -4.76 -14.03
CA LYS A 272 5.16 -3.76 -15.10
C LYS A 272 4.21 -4.17 -16.23
N LYS A 273 4.36 -5.39 -16.76
CA LYS A 273 3.50 -5.93 -17.82
C LYS A 273 2.03 -5.99 -17.40
N TRP A 274 1.76 -6.31 -16.14
CA TRP A 274 0.39 -6.30 -15.64
C TRP A 274 -0.22 -4.90 -15.61
N LYS A 275 0.51 -3.89 -15.15
CA LYS A 275 0.05 -2.50 -15.19
C LYS A 275 -0.23 -2.03 -16.63
N GLU A 276 0.66 -2.33 -17.55
CA GLU A 276 0.48 -2.02 -18.98
C GLU A 276 -0.79 -2.68 -19.55
N TYR A 277 -1.06 -3.93 -19.19
CA TYR A 277 -2.30 -4.61 -19.59
C TYR A 277 -3.57 -3.94 -19.05
N ILE A 278 -3.56 -3.49 -17.79
CA ILE A 278 -4.69 -2.76 -17.20
C ILE A 278 -4.92 -1.42 -17.90
N GLU A 279 -3.87 -0.71 -18.27
CA GLU A 279 -3.95 0.59 -18.94
C GLU A 279 -4.50 0.45 -20.37
N THR A 280 -4.12 -0.59 -21.10
CA THR A 280 -4.63 -0.85 -22.45
C THR A 280 -6.13 -1.17 -22.48
N ARG A 281 -6.69 -1.72 -21.42
CA ARG A 281 -8.14 -2.00 -21.30
C ARG A 281 -8.99 -0.81 -20.82
N LYS A 282 -8.37 0.28 -20.37
CA LYS A 282 -9.08 1.51 -19.98
C LYS A 282 -9.31 2.46 -21.16
N LYS A 283 -8.64 2.21 -22.30
CA LYS A 283 -8.85 2.89 -23.57
C LYS A 283 -9.89 2.15 -24.40
#